data_8ee8adb3af86b47ac9e44afd2a8b0fca
#
_entry.id   8ee8adb3af86b47ac9e44afd2a8b0fca
#
_cell.length_a   1.000
_cell.length_b   1.000
_cell.length_c   1.000
_cell.angle_alpha   90.00
_cell.angle_beta   90.00
_cell.angle_gamma   90.00
#
_symmetry.space_group_name_H-M   'P 1'
#
loop_
_entity.id
_entity.type
_entity.pdbx_description
1 polymer ?
#
loop_
_entity_poly.entity_id
_entity_poly.type
_entity_poly.pdbx_seq_one_letter_code
_entity_poly.pdbx_strand_id
1 'polypeptide(L)'
;MSRPVRFAALAAVLAAFAAAPAGADNAPSGACLGDPSANGVPMAPGPRLRFGITPAGEAGALGPAVPVVPDDPPRTLAALARLHPPKTPLVLRLNRFFWADGEAGIARFLALAKRYTDAGYLVELQVRYHPAAGQEGNVAGFVAFVREVVDRFGPNSRVVGLQITNEVNFTISPDSSDGAYTGARDALIAGVIAAKDETRRRGFRQLTVGFNWFYRTDPNSEAGFWGYLRDHGGPTFVAAVDWVGLDAYPGTVFPPVEAPGGERDGMVAAISQLRKCFMPIAGLGAGVPIHVEENGWPTGPSRAEDSQAQALETMVRAVHDFRGTYGVTDYRWFDLRDHNTSSTNFQHHYGLLRDDYSPKPAFETYRRLLDDLALRQPDAGLGPVRLALRLRYGRGWCAPVRATVTGADRPLVRRLDVSVGMRRLARIRRSPLAFTIRRRGLSPRHRYRLRVRATLAGGRATTLARRLRACAR
;
A
#
# COMPACT_ATOMS: atom_id res chain seq x y z
N MET A 1 0.94 34.62 -33.01
CA MET A 1 -0.25 33.88 -33.51
C MET A 1 0.01 32.40 -33.26
N SER A 2 -0.24 31.96 -32.05
CA SER A 2 -0.05 30.56 -31.59
C SER A 2 -1.43 29.86 -31.59
N ARG A 3 -1.51 28.78 -32.33
CA ARG A 3 -2.72 27.95 -32.50
C ARG A 3 -2.96 27.13 -31.23
N PRO A 4 -4.20 27.09 -30.70
CA PRO A 4 -4.56 26.12 -29.66
C PRO A 4 -4.85 24.78 -30.37
N VAL A 5 -3.99 23.79 -30.18
CA VAL A 5 -4.21 22.45 -30.77
C VAL A 5 -3.94 21.40 -29.70
N ARG A 6 -4.95 20.57 -29.49
CA ARG A 6 -4.86 19.17 -29.05
C ARG A 6 -5.34 18.75 -27.66
N PHE A 7 -6.14 19.54 -26.95
CA PHE A 7 -6.95 18.95 -25.87
C PHE A 7 -8.23 18.24 -26.37
N ALA A 8 -8.69 18.58 -27.59
CA ALA A 8 -9.87 17.95 -28.19
C ALA A 8 -9.68 16.46 -28.55
N ALA A 9 -8.46 16.00 -28.77
CA ALA A 9 -8.21 14.62 -29.16
C ALA A 9 -8.36 13.62 -27.99
N LEU A 10 -8.04 14.01 -26.75
CA LEU A 10 -8.20 13.14 -25.61
C LEU A 10 -9.68 12.96 -25.22
N ALA A 11 -10.47 14.03 -25.31
CA ALA A 11 -11.92 13.97 -25.08
C ALA A 11 -12.65 13.14 -26.15
N ALA A 12 -12.19 13.19 -27.41
CA ALA A 12 -12.80 12.43 -28.49
C ALA A 12 -12.56 10.91 -28.42
N VAL A 13 -11.41 10.48 -27.92
CA VAL A 13 -11.12 9.04 -27.73
C VAL A 13 -11.91 8.45 -26.56
N LEU A 14 -12.20 9.25 -25.53
CA LEU A 14 -12.98 8.80 -24.38
C LEU A 14 -14.50 8.79 -24.65
N ALA A 15 -14.99 9.58 -25.59
CA ALA A 15 -16.42 9.63 -25.97
C ALA A 15 -16.86 8.48 -26.91
N ALA A 16 -15.93 7.80 -27.57
CA ALA A 16 -16.27 6.75 -28.55
C ALA A 16 -16.56 5.37 -27.93
N PHE A 17 -16.47 5.22 -26.61
CA PHE A 17 -16.67 3.94 -25.91
C PHE A 17 -18.01 3.82 -25.17
N ALA A 18 -19.01 4.57 -25.54
CA ALA A 18 -20.38 4.34 -25.10
C ALA A 18 -20.98 3.19 -25.91
N ALA A 19 -21.33 2.10 -25.20
CA ALA A 19 -22.27 1.04 -25.55
C ALA A 19 -21.71 -0.35 -25.88
N ALA A 20 -21.65 -1.16 -24.81
CA ALA A 20 -22.12 -2.53 -24.90
C ALA A 20 -23.35 -2.65 -23.96
N PRO A 21 -24.46 -3.27 -24.36
CA PRO A 21 -25.62 -3.37 -23.49
C PRO A 21 -25.34 -4.34 -22.36
N ALA A 22 -25.11 -3.82 -21.16
CA ALA A 22 -25.17 -4.59 -19.92
C ALA A 22 -26.66 -4.72 -19.55
N GLY A 23 -27.07 -5.90 -19.12
CA GLY A 23 -28.46 -6.15 -18.74
C GLY A 23 -28.95 -5.14 -17.69
N ALA A 24 -30.16 -4.64 -17.90
CA ALA A 24 -30.78 -3.56 -17.13
C ALA A 24 -31.00 -3.85 -15.64
N ASP A 25 -30.83 -5.09 -15.19
CA ASP A 25 -31.23 -5.56 -13.85
C ASP A 25 -30.20 -5.29 -12.74
N ASN A 26 -29.01 -4.78 -13.07
CA ASN A 26 -27.93 -4.55 -12.09
C ASN A 26 -27.45 -3.09 -12.01
N ALA A 27 -28.07 -2.16 -12.73
CA ALA A 27 -27.67 -0.76 -12.66
C ALA A 27 -27.96 -0.20 -11.26
N PRO A 28 -27.00 0.54 -10.65
CA PRO A 28 -27.28 1.25 -9.41
C PRO A 28 -28.48 2.19 -9.60
N SER A 29 -29.33 2.34 -8.60
CA SER A 29 -30.44 3.29 -8.66
C SER A 29 -29.92 4.71 -8.93
N GLY A 30 -30.67 5.52 -9.65
CA GLY A 30 -30.32 6.93 -9.89
C GLY A 30 -30.07 7.71 -8.60
N ALA A 31 -30.74 7.32 -7.49
CA ALA A 31 -30.51 7.87 -6.15
C ALA A 31 -29.12 7.53 -5.59
N CYS A 32 -28.52 6.41 -6.01
CA CYS A 32 -27.18 6.03 -5.60
C CYS A 32 -26.11 6.85 -6.30
N LEU A 33 -26.34 7.22 -7.54
CA LEU A 33 -25.41 7.98 -8.40
C LEU A 33 -25.68 9.50 -8.33
N GLY A 34 -26.74 9.91 -7.62
CA GLY A 34 -27.13 11.30 -7.47
C GLY A 34 -26.08 12.14 -6.76
N ASP A 35 -26.18 13.41 -6.94
CA ASP A 35 -25.24 14.50 -6.64
C ASP A 35 -24.02 14.09 -5.77
N PRO A 36 -22.85 13.99 -6.37
CA PRO A 36 -21.63 13.62 -5.65
C PRO A 36 -21.08 14.75 -4.77
N SER A 37 -21.78 15.90 -4.70
CA SER A 37 -21.27 17.00 -3.89
C SER A 37 -21.10 16.58 -2.44
N ALA A 38 -20.03 17.05 -1.81
CA ALA A 38 -19.82 16.88 -0.39
C ALA A 38 -20.84 17.63 0.46
N ASN A 39 -21.71 18.41 -0.18
CA ASN A 39 -22.72 19.24 0.48
C ASN A 39 -23.81 18.38 1.15
N GLY A 40 -23.96 18.57 2.44
CA GLY A 40 -24.98 17.86 3.23
C GLY A 40 -24.62 16.43 3.64
N VAL A 41 -23.48 15.90 3.23
CA VAL A 41 -23.00 14.60 3.72
C VAL A 41 -22.30 14.77 5.07
N PRO A 42 -22.72 14.09 6.13
CA PRO A 42 -22.08 14.22 7.44
C PRO A 42 -20.69 13.62 7.43
N MET A 43 -19.71 14.37 7.92
CA MET A 43 -18.35 13.90 8.17
C MET A 43 -18.32 13.11 9.47
N ALA A 44 -18.28 11.78 9.39
CA ALA A 44 -18.16 10.95 10.58
C ALA A 44 -16.67 10.79 10.99
N PRO A 45 -16.37 10.85 12.29
CA PRO A 45 -15.03 10.54 12.76
C PRO A 45 -14.69 9.09 12.43
N GLY A 46 -13.42 8.87 12.02
CA GLY A 46 -12.91 7.54 11.68
C GLY A 46 -11.47 7.37 12.17
N PRO A 47 -10.91 6.17 12.03
CA PRO A 47 -9.49 5.94 12.33
C PRO A 47 -8.62 6.89 11.52
N ARG A 48 -7.42 7.22 12.03
CA ARG A 48 -6.45 7.97 11.24
C ARG A 48 -5.99 7.14 10.04
N LEU A 49 -5.79 7.80 8.91
CA LEU A 49 -5.36 7.14 7.68
C LEU A 49 -3.94 6.58 7.79
N ARG A 50 -3.73 5.41 7.24
CA ARG A 50 -2.40 4.87 6.95
C ARG A 50 -1.97 5.36 5.58
N PHE A 51 -1.01 6.28 5.58
CA PHE A 51 -0.52 6.87 4.35
C PHE A 51 0.54 6.02 3.65
N GLY A 52 0.70 6.26 2.37
CA GLY A 52 1.72 5.63 1.55
C GLY A 52 1.96 6.37 0.24
N ILE A 53 2.86 5.82 -0.55
CA ILE A 53 3.25 6.38 -1.84
C ILE A 53 3.80 5.27 -2.73
N THR A 54 3.67 5.41 -4.05
CA THR A 54 4.41 4.62 -5.03
C THR A 54 5.82 5.21 -5.14
N PRO A 55 6.88 4.48 -4.74
CA PRO A 55 8.22 5.07 -4.62
C PRO A 55 8.92 5.27 -5.97
N ALA A 56 8.68 4.37 -6.91
CA ALA A 56 9.14 4.43 -8.28
C ALA A 56 8.15 3.63 -9.10
N GLY A 57 7.28 4.29 -9.80
CA GLY A 57 6.26 3.65 -10.61
C GLY A 57 6.30 4.24 -12.00
N GLU A 58 6.09 3.42 -13.00
CA GLU A 58 5.77 3.90 -14.32
C GLU A 58 4.24 3.98 -14.41
N ALA A 59 3.72 5.13 -14.82
CA ALA A 59 2.35 5.22 -15.31
C ALA A 59 2.26 4.51 -16.66
N GLY A 60 1.06 4.04 -17.01
CA GLY A 60 0.83 3.43 -18.32
C GLY A 60 1.16 4.41 -19.45
N ALA A 61 1.62 3.88 -20.57
CA ALA A 61 1.94 4.69 -21.74
C ALA A 61 0.68 5.02 -22.52
N LEU A 62 0.15 6.25 -22.35
CA LEU A 62 -0.76 6.86 -23.30
C LEU A 62 0.07 7.80 -24.21
N GLY A 63 0.43 7.33 -25.39
CA GLY A 63 1.21 8.10 -26.34
C GLY A 63 2.57 7.47 -26.67
N PRO A 64 3.44 8.20 -27.38
CA PRO A 64 4.75 7.66 -27.77
C PRO A 64 5.58 7.30 -26.55
N ALA A 65 6.25 6.16 -26.62
CA ALA A 65 7.18 5.72 -25.60
C ALA A 65 8.30 6.77 -25.44
N VAL A 66 8.39 7.36 -24.25
CA VAL A 66 9.46 8.27 -23.86
C VAL A 66 10.33 7.55 -22.84
N PRO A 67 11.65 7.59 -22.95
CA PRO A 67 12.54 6.92 -22.01
C PRO A 67 12.29 7.42 -20.58
N VAL A 68 12.13 6.48 -19.67
CA VAL A 68 12.06 6.74 -18.23
C VAL A 68 13.49 7.00 -17.73
N VAL A 69 13.65 8.06 -16.93
CA VAL A 69 14.93 8.29 -16.23
C VAL A 69 15.08 7.23 -15.13
N PRO A 70 16.16 6.45 -15.13
CA PRO A 70 16.34 5.37 -14.16
C PRO A 70 16.26 5.85 -12.70
N ASP A 71 15.77 4.98 -11.83
CA ASP A 71 15.74 5.23 -10.40
C ASP A 71 17.14 5.19 -9.79
N ASP A 72 17.42 6.11 -8.86
CA ASP A 72 18.61 6.11 -8.00
C ASP A 72 18.19 5.66 -6.58
N PRO A 73 18.42 4.39 -6.22
CA PRO A 73 17.93 3.87 -4.95
C PRO A 73 18.40 4.61 -3.69
N PRO A 74 19.65 5.07 -3.57
CA PRO A 74 20.09 5.94 -2.48
C PRO A 74 19.29 7.24 -2.39
N ARG A 75 19.06 7.92 -3.51
CA ARG A 75 18.30 9.18 -3.56
C ARG A 75 16.82 8.96 -3.26
N THR A 76 16.23 7.88 -3.77
CA THR A 76 14.85 7.47 -3.42
C THR A 76 14.70 7.24 -1.93
N LEU A 77 15.62 6.50 -1.30
CA LEU A 77 15.59 6.28 0.15
C LEU A 77 15.78 7.57 0.96
N ALA A 78 16.64 8.48 0.49
CA ALA A 78 16.84 9.78 1.12
C ALA A 78 15.57 10.65 1.02
N ALA A 79 14.91 10.67 -0.13
CA ALA A 79 13.65 11.38 -0.34
C ALA A 79 12.52 10.83 0.56
N LEU A 80 12.38 9.51 0.59
CA LEU A 80 11.41 8.84 1.47
C LEU A 80 11.68 9.13 2.95
N ALA A 81 12.94 9.20 3.36
CA ALA A 81 13.30 9.53 4.74
C ALA A 81 12.94 10.97 5.10
N ARG A 82 13.03 11.92 4.15
CA ARG A 82 12.58 13.32 4.32
C ARG A 82 11.06 13.42 4.40
N LEU A 83 10.35 12.59 3.62
CA LEU A 83 8.89 12.56 3.56
C LEU A 83 8.27 11.92 4.81
N HIS A 84 8.94 10.94 5.40
CA HIS A 84 8.40 10.06 6.43
C HIS A 84 8.43 10.70 7.83
N PRO A 85 7.27 11.06 8.42
CA PRO A 85 7.24 11.55 9.78
C PRO A 85 7.71 10.49 10.79
N PRO A 86 8.42 10.88 11.84
CA PRO A 86 8.80 9.95 12.90
C PRO A 86 7.58 9.27 13.54
N LYS A 87 7.68 7.97 13.79
CA LYS A 87 6.65 7.16 14.47
C LYS A 87 5.32 6.98 13.72
N THR A 88 5.28 7.22 12.43
CA THR A 88 4.14 6.88 11.59
C THR A 88 4.46 5.66 10.73
N PRO A 89 3.51 4.76 10.41
CA PRO A 89 3.69 3.81 9.34
C PRO A 89 3.60 4.53 7.99
N LEU A 90 4.53 4.25 7.08
CA LEU A 90 4.45 4.67 5.69
C LEU A 90 4.49 3.41 4.82
N VAL A 91 3.50 3.25 3.95
CA VAL A 91 3.38 2.11 3.05
C VAL A 91 3.94 2.49 1.69
N LEU A 92 4.83 1.67 1.16
CA LEU A 92 5.32 1.80 -0.20
C LEU A 92 4.59 0.78 -1.07
N ARG A 93 3.79 1.28 -2.01
CA ARG A 93 3.09 0.44 -2.97
C ARG A 93 4.00 0.18 -4.16
N LEU A 94 4.38 -1.08 -4.33
CA LEU A 94 5.24 -1.53 -5.43
C LEU A 94 4.35 -1.99 -6.59
N ASN A 95 4.21 -1.16 -7.60
CA ASN A 95 3.38 -1.40 -8.76
C ASN A 95 4.13 -2.18 -9.87
N ARG A 96 3.39 -2.67 -10.90
CA ARG A 96 3.90 -3.33 -12.11
C ARG A 96 4.67 -4.63 -11.82
N PHE A 97 4.21 -5.40 -10.83
CA PHE A 97 4.69 -6.76 -10.63
C PHE A 97 3.91 -7.71 -11.54
N PHE A 98 4.40 -7.86 -12.76
CA PHE A 98 3.73 -8.62 -13.81
C PHE A 98 3.92 -10.13 -13.67
N TRP A 99 2.86 -10.89 -13.90
CA TRP A 99 2.94 -12.34 -14.02
C TRP A 99 3.87 -12.77 -15.15
N ALA A 100 3.86 -12.05 -16.27
CA ALA A 100 4.74 -12.32 -17.40
C ALA A 100 6.24 -12.35 -17.06
N ASP A 101 6.65 -11.65 -16.01
CA ASP A 101 8.07 -11.60 -15.58
C ASP A 101 8.51 -12.87 -14.83
N GLY A 102 7.60 -13.73 -14.41
CA GLY A 102 7.89 -15.01 -13.76
C GLY A 102 8.88 -14.91 -12.59
N GLU A 103 9.83 -15.84 -12.51
CA GLU A 103 10.83 -15.88 -11.43
C GLU A 103 11.73 -14.62 -11.42
N ALA A 104 12.04 -14.05 -12.58
CA ALA A 104 12.83 -12.81 -12.65
C ALA A 104 12.10 -11.63 -12.00
N GLY A 105 10.78 -11.54 -12.21
CA GLY A 105 9.92 -10.60 -11.52
C GLY A 105 9.90 -10.82 -10.00
N ILE A 106 9.71 -12.06 -9.57
CA ILE A 106 9.74 -12.42 -8.14
C ILE A 106 11.07 -12.00 -7.51
N ALA A 107 12.20 -12.34 -8.11
CA ALA A 107 13.52 -12.00 -7.59
C ALA A 107 13.73 -10.47 -7.50
N ARG A 108 13.31 -9.72 -8.53
CA ARG A 108 13.37 -8.26 -8.57
C ARG A 108 12.54 -7.65 -7.43
N PHE A 109 11.30 -8.06 -7.27
CA PHE A 109 10.41 -7.52 -6.25
C PHE A 109 10.78 -7.96 -4.82
N LEU A 110 11.37 -9.15 -4.64
CA LEU A 110 11.97 -9.54 -3.35
C LEU A 110 13.10 -8.61 -2.95
N ALA A 111 13.97 -8.25 -3.88
CA ALA A 111 15.06 -7.30 -3.65
C ALA A 111 14.52 -5.89 -3.31
N LEU A 112 13.51 -5.41 -4.03
CA LEU A 112 12.83 -4.14 -3.75
C LEU A 112 12.14 -4.15 -2.38
N ALA A 113 11.33 -5.15 -2.10
CA ALA A 113 10.64 -5.30 -0.81
C ALA A 113 11.65 -5.38 0.34
N LYS A 114 12.74 -6.12 0.18
CA LYS A 114 13.81 -6.20 1.17
C LYS A 114 14.47 -4.83 1.41
N ARG A 115 14.80 -4.09 0.35
CA ARG A 115 15.39 -2.75 0.43
C ARG A 115 14.54 -1.82 1.29
N TYR A 116 13.26 -1.74 1.00
CA TYR A 116 12.37 -0.82 1.68
C TYR A 116 12.01 -1.28 3.09
N THR A 117 11.79 -2.57 3.30
CA THR A 117 11.49 -3.09 4.65
C THR A 117 12.69 -3.03 5.58
N ASP A 118 13.91 -3.18 5.07
CA ASP A 118 15.15 -2.97 5.84
C ASP A 118 15.32 -1.50 6.24
N ALA A 119 14.88 -0.56 5.40
CA ALA A 119 14.85 0.86 5.72
C ALA A 119 13.73 1.25 6.69
N GLY A 120 12.78 0.34 6.97
CA GLY A 120 11.76 0.52 8.00
C GLY A 120 10.36 0.80 7.47
N TYR A 121 10.16 0.81 6.17
CA TYR A 121 8.86 1.00 5.53
C TYR A 121 8.00 -0.27 5.56
N LEU A 122 6.71 -0.10 5.40
CA LEU A 122 5.78 -1.18 5.05
C LEU A 122 5.73 -1.30 3.52
N VAL A 123 5.43 -2.47 3.02
CA VAL A 123 5.35 -2.74 1.59
C VAL A 123 4.00 -3.36 1.25
N GLU A 124 3.42 -2.89 0.19
CA GLU A 124 2.27 -3.45 -0.49
C GLU A 124 2.66 -3.79 -1.93
N LEU A 125 2.23 -4.93 -2.42
CA LEU A 125 2.56 -5.40 -3.77
C LEU A 125 1.32 -5.35 -4.65
N GLN A 126 1.45 -4.76 -5.83
CA GLN A 126 0.46 -4.85 -6.91
C GLN A 126 0.86 -6.00 -7.84
N VAL A 127 0.20 -7.14 -7.69
CA VAL A 127 0.46 -8.37 -8.47
C VAL A 127 -0.46 -8.39 -9.68
N ARG A 128 0.08 -8.11 -10.86
CA ARG A 128 -0.70 -7.92 -12.08
C ARG A 128 -0.89 -9.21 -12.89
N TYR A 129 -2.09 -9.40 -13.43
CA TYR A 129 -2.40 -10.50 -14.36
C TYR A 129 -1.71 -10.35 -15.71
N HIS A 130 -1.04 -9.28 -16.02
CA HIS A 130 -0.35 -9.05 -17.29
C HIS A 130 0.33 -10.32 -17.83
N PRO A 131 -0.29 -11.07 -18.79
CA PRO A 131 0.20 -12.38 -19.24
C PRO A 131 1.32 -12.22 -20.27
N ALA A 132 2.22 -13.19 -20.31
CA ALA A 132 3.12 -13.35 -21.45
C ALA A 132 2.34 -13.79 -22.71
N ALA A 133 2.97 -13.64 -23.88
CA ALA A 133 2.38 -14.08 -25.14
C ALA A 133 1.95 -15.56 -25.06
N GLY A 134 0.71 -15.84 -25.45
CA GLY A 134 0.11 -17.18 -25.42
C GLY A 134 -0.36 -17.67 -24.04
N GLN A 135 -0.25 -16.84 -22.99
CA GLN A 135 -0.73 -17.16 -21.64
C GLN A 135 -2.05 -16.46 -21.28
N GLU A 136 -2.59 -15.67 -22.17
CA GLU A 136 -3.87 -14.99 -21.97
C GLU A 136 -4.98 -16.01 -21.77
N GLY A 137 -5.82 -15.84 -20.74
CA GLY A 137 -6.84 -16.82 -20.34
C GLY A 137 -6.35 -17.96 -19.44
N ASN A 138 -5.04 -18.12 -19.22
CA ASN A 138 -4.49 -19.15 -18.33
C ASN A 138 -4.59 -18.73 -16.86
N VAL A 139 -5.81 -18.69 -16.34
CA VAL A 139 -6.11 -18.31 -14.95
C VAL A 139 -5.43 -19.27 -13.96
N ALA A 140 -5.33 -20.55 -14.27
CA ALA A 140 -4.67 -21.53 -13.40
C ALA A 140 -3.18 -21.24 -13.21
N GLY A 141 -2.49 -20.82 -14.29
CA GLY A 141 -1.08 -20.38 -14.23
C GLY A 141 -0.91 -19.12 -13.37
N PHE A 142 -1.81 -18.15 -13.50
CA PHE A 142 -1.79 -16.96 -12.66
C PHE A 142 -2.02 -17.29 -11.18
N VAL A 143 -2.97 -18.18 -10.88
CA VAL A 143 -3.23 -18.63 -9.50
C VAL A 143 -2.00 -19.30 -8.88
N ALA A 144 -1.29 -20.13 -9.65
CA ALA A 144 -0.04 -20.73 -9.19
C ALA A 144 1.03 -19.66 -8.85
N PHE A 145 1.19 -18.65 -9.72
CA PHE A 145 2.06 -17.53 -9.50
C PHE A 145 1.69 -16.73 -8.24
N VAL A 146 0.42 -16.41 -8.06
CA VAL A 146 -0.07 -15.70 -6.85
C VAL A 146 0.24 -16.46 -5.57
N ARG A 147 0.07 -17.80 -5.55
CA ARG A 147 0.43 -18.62 -4.39
C ARG A 147 1.92 -18.58 -4.09
N GLU A 148 2.75 -18.62 -5.12
CA GLU A 148 4.19 -18.49 -4.97
C GLU A 148 4.59 -17.10 -4.43
N VAL A 149 3.97 -16.03 -4.93
CA VAL A 149 4.17 -14.67 -4.38
C VAL A 149 3.84 -14.64 -2.89
N VAL A 150 2.71 -15.20 -2.46
CA VAL A 150 2.36 -15.29 -1.02
C VAL A 150 3.43 -16.05 -0.23
N ASP A 151 3.89 -17.19 -0.73
CA ASP A 151 4.90 -18.01 -0.07
C ASP A 151 6.24 -17.30 0.09
N ARG A 152 6.68 -16.61 -0.95
CA ARG A 152 7.99 -15.94 -1.00
C ARG A 152 8.01 -14.63 -0.21
N PHE A 153 6.93 -13.85 -0.23
CA PHE A 153 6.87 -12.53 0.40
C PHE A 153 6.26 -12.55 1.82
N GLY A 154 5.35 -13.46 2.09
CA GLY A 154 4.64 -13.55 3.38
C GLY A 154 5.53 -13.73 4.62
N PRO A 155 6.71 -14.38 4.58
CA PRO A 155 7.63 -14.42 5.72
C PRO A 155 8.13 -13.05 6.17
N ASN A 156 8.12 -12.04 5.31
CA ASN A 156 8.49 -10.68 5.66
C ASN A 156 7.31 -9.97 6.34
N SER A 157 7.35 -9.79 7.65
CA SER A 157 6.27 -9.18 8.43
C SER A 157 5.97 -7.71 8.09
N ARG A 158 6.78 -7.08 7.25
CA ARG A 158 6.57 -5.72 6.76
C ARG A 158 5.97 -5.67 5.36
N VAL A 159 5.81 -6.79 4.69
CA VAL A 159 4.92 -6.90 3.53
C VAL A 159 3.52 -7.10 4.08
N VAL A 160 2.67 -6.10 3.91
CA VAL A 160 1.38 -5.98 4.63
C VAL A 160 0.16 -6.07 3.73
N GLY A 161 0.33 -5.94 2.42
CA GLY A 161 -0.77 -5.98 1.46
C GLY A 161 -0.37 -6.63 0.15
N LEU A 162 -1.34 -7.34 -0.42
CA LEU A 162 -1.33 -7.81 -1.80
C LEU A 162 -2.55 -7.27 -2.50
N GLN A 163 -2.34 -6.44 -3.50
CA GLN A 163 -3.35 -6.13 -4.50
C GLN A 163 -3.24 -7.16 -5.61
N ILE A 164 -4.32 -7.85 -5.88
CA ILE A 164 -4.43 -8.83 -6.98
C ILE A 164 -5.04 -8.15 -8.19
N THR A 165 -4.36 -8.21 -9.30
CA THR A 165 -4.65 -7.51 -10.55
C THR A 165 -4.54 -5.97 -10.44
N ASN A 166 -4.78 -5.26 -11.54
CA ASN A 166 -4.87 -3.80 -11.57
C ASN A 166 -6.00 -3.35 -12.49
N GLU A 167 -6.94 -2.56 -11.95
CA GLU A 167 -7.98 -1.86 -12.70
C GLU A 167 -8.71 -2.72 -13.74
N VAL A 168 -9.15 -3.92 -13.36
CA VAL A 168 -9.74 -4.92 -14.28
C VAL A 168 -11.04 -4.41 -14.93
N ASN A 169 -11.68 -3.41 -14.35
CA ASN A 169 -12.81 -2.72 -14.98
C ASN A 169 -12.40 -1.76 -16.12
N PHE A 170 -11.11 -1.40 -16.24
CA PHE A 170 -10.59 -0.51 -17.28
C PHE A 170 -9.94 -1.32 -18.41
N THR A 171 -10.57 -1.33 -19.59
CA THR A 171 -10.29 -2.32 -20.66
C THR A 171 -9.52 -1.77 -21.87
N ILE A 172 -9.08 -0.49 -21.82
CA ILE A 172 -8.55 0.19 -23.01
C ILE A 172 -7.02 0.34 -23.03
N SER A 173 -6.34 0.02 -21.95
CA SER A 173 -4.89 0.23 -21.86
C SER A 173 -4.19 -0.94 -21.15
N PRO A 174 -3.66 -1.92 -21.88
CA PRO A 174 -2.96 -3.07 -21.29
C PRO A 174 -1.70 -2.68 -20.52
N ASP A 175 -1.10 -1.53 -20.82
CA ASP A 175 0.08 -1.04 -20.08
C ASP A 175 -0.28 -0.53 -18.68
N SER A 176 -1.45 0.14 -18.54
CA SER A 176 -1.89 0.70 -17.27
C SER A 176 -2.81 -0.24 -16.49
N SER A 177 -3.60 -1.08 -17.15
CA SER A 177 -4.61 -1.95 -16.51
C SER A 177 -4.54 -3.39 -17.00
N ASP A 178 -5.14 -4.31 -16.25
CA ASP A 178 -5.26 -5.72 -16.64
C ASP A 178 -6.57 -6.02 -17.37
N GLY A 179 -7.52 -5.08 -17.38
CA GLY A 179 -8.86 -5.29 -17.92
C GLY A 179 -8.95 -5.55 -19.42
N ALA A 180 -7.90 -5.22 -20.17
CA ALA A 180 -7.81 -5.50 -21.61
C ALA A 180 -7.58 -6.99 -21.93
N TYR A 181 -7.07 -7.76 -20.97
CA TYR A 181 -6.72 -9.17 -21.20
C TYR A 181 -7.90 -10.12 -21.01
N THR A 182 -8.01 -11.10 -21.90
CA THR A 182 -8.98 -12.22 -21.75
C THR A 182 -8.75 -12.93 -20.43
N GLY A 183 -9.83 -13.21 -19.69
CA GLY A 183 -9.76 -13.90 -18.41
C GLY A 183 -9.36 -13.02 -17.21
N ALA A 184 -9.16 -11.70 -17.37
CA ALA A 184 -8.72 -10.82 -16.28
C ALA A 184 -9.70 -10.80 -15.09
N ARG A 185 -11.01 -10.86 -15.33
CA ARG A 185 -12.03 -10.93 -14.27
C ARG A 185 -11.97 -12.23 -13.49
N ASP A 186 -11.78 -13.36 -14.20
CA ASP A 186 -11.60 -14.68 -13.59
C ASP A 186 -10.29 -14.75 -12.81
N ALA A 187 -9.22 -14.18 -13.36
CA ALA A 187 -7.92 -14.08 -12.69
C ALA A 187 -8.00 -13.24 -11.41
N LEU A 188 -8.77 -12.14 -11.41
CA LEU A 188 -9.04 -11.35 -10.21
C LEU A 188 -9.72 -12.22 -9.15
N ILE A 189 -10.84 -12.87 -9.49
CA ILE A 189 -11.62 -13.67 -8.54
C ILE A 189 -10.78 -14.84 -8.00
N ALA A 190 -10.22 -15.64 -8.88
CA ALA A 190 -9.44 -16.82 -8.49
C ALA A 190 -8.15 -16.45 -7.76
N GLY A 191 -7.48 -15.36 -8.18
CA GLY A 191 -6.26 -14.87 -7.58
C GLY A 191 -6.48 -14.36 -6.15
N VAL A 192 -7.55 -13.58 -5.89
CA VAL A 192 -7.91 -13.11 -4.55
C VAL A 192 -8.21 -14.28 -3.61
N ILE A 193 -9.01 -15.24 -4.06
CA ILE A 193 -9.32 -16.45 -3.30
C ILE A 193 -8.04 -17.23 -2.99
N ALA A 194 -7.21 -17.48 -4.00
CA ALA A 194 -5.96 -18.24 -3.84
C ALA A 194 -4.96 -17.56 -2.91
N ALA A 195 -4.80 -16.23 -3.05
CA ALA A 195 -3.93 -15.45 -2.17
C ALA A 195 -4.41 -15.54 -0.71
N LYS A 196 -5.71 -15.37 -0.48
CA LYS A 196 -6.28 -15.42 0.87
C LYS A 196 -6.15 -16.81 1.51
N ASP A 197 -6.42 -17.86 0.76
CA ASP A 197 -6.26 -19.23 1.25
C ASP A 197 -4.80 -19.54 1.58
N GLU A 198 -3.86 -19.12 0.75
CA GLU A 198 -2.45 -19.34 0.98
C GLU A 198 -1.95 -18.54 2.20
N THR A 199 -2.37 -17.27 2.37
CA THR A 199 -2.02 -16.48 3.57
C THR A 199 -2.54 -17.13 4.85
N ARG A 200 -3.77 -17.69 4.82
CA ARG A 200 -4.37 -18.43 5.95
C ARG A 200 -3.61 -19.72 6.22
N ARG A 201 -3.34 -20.50 5.18
CA ARG A 201 -2.62 -21.78 5.27
C ARG A 201 -1.21 -21.62 5.85
N ARG A 202 -0.51 -20.56 5.45
CA ARG A 202 0.85 -20.22 5.93
C ARG A 202 0.86 -19.46 7.25
N GLY A 203 -0.27 -18.95 7.71
CA GLY A 203 -0.35 -18.15 8.94
C GLY A 203 0.20 -16.73 8.82
N PHE A 204 0.25 -16.15 7.62
CA PHE A 204 0.74 -14.79 7.37
C PHE A 204 -0.34 -13.72 7.64
N ARG A 205 -0.74 -13.58 8.91
CA ARG A 205 -1.86 -12.73 9.32
C ARG A 205 -1.69 -11.25 9.02
N GLN A 206 -0.45 -10.79 8.84
CA GLN A 206 -0.16 -9.38 8.50
C GLN A 206 -0.40 -9.07 7.04
N LEU A 207 -0.45 -10.09 6.18
CA LEU A 207 -0.61 -9.93 4.74
C LEU A 207 -2.09 -9.94 4.41
N THR A 208 -2.63 -8.76 4.14
CA THR A 208 -4.02 -8.56 3.72
C THR A 208 -4.14 -8.64 2.20
N VAL A 209 -5.27 -9.10 1.69
CA VAL A 209 -5.52 -9.32 0.28
C VAL A 209 -6.68 -8.47 -0.19
N GLY A 210 -6.48 -7.73 -1.27
CA GLY A 210 -7.51 -6.93 -1.89
C GLY A 210 -7.31 -6.83 -3.40
N PHE A 211 -8.14 -6.04 -4.02
CA PHE A 211 -8.07 -5.67 -5.43
C PHE A 211 -8.47 -4.21 -5.59
N ASN A 212 -8.14 -3.57 -6.71
CA ASN A 212 -8.52 -2.19 -6.98
C ASN A 212 -9.58 -2.07 -8.07
N TRP A 213 -10.23 -0.93 -8.05
CA TRP A 213 -11.24 -0.49 -9.00
C TRP A 213 -10.92 0.94 -9.44
N PHE A 214 -10.81 1.13 -10.75
CA PHE A 214 -10.62 2.45 -11.35
C PHE A 214 -11.96 3.16 -11.48
N TYR A 215 -12.07 4.36 -10.92
CA TYR A 215 -13.29 5.15 -11.04
C TYR A 215 -13.53 5.61 -12.47
N ARG A 216 -14.72 5.32 -13.00
CA ARG A 216 -15.19 5.76 -14.30
C ARG A 216 -16.59 6.33 -14.19
N THR A 217 -16.98 7.10 -15.23
CA THR A 217 -18.28 7.80 -15.29
C THR A 217 -19.39 7.00 -15.95
N ASP A 218 -19.15 5.75 -16.35
CA ASP A 218 -20.17 4.88 -16.93
C ASP A 218 -20.74 3.89 -15.90
N PRO A 219 -21.87 4.23 -15.23
CA PRO A 219 -22.42 3.39 -14.17
C PRO A 219 -22.88 2.01 -14.64
N ASN A 220 -23.31 1.86 -15.90
CA ASN A 220 -23.82 0.59 -16.41
C ASN A 220 -22.68 -0.39 -16.62
N SER A 221 -21.59 0.05 -17.21
CA SER A 221 -20.37 -0.76 -17.36
C SER A 221 -19.81 -1.18 -16.01
N GLU A 222 -19.81 -0.27 -15.04
CA GLU A 222 -19.36 -0.57 -13.68
C GLU A 222 -20.28 -1.57 -12.96
N ALA A 223 -21.60 -1.40 -13.06
CA ALA A 223 -22.55 -2.36 -12.51
C ALA A 223 -22.35 -3.76 -13.11
N GLY A 224 -22.05 -3.85 -14.40
CA GLY A 224 -21.72 -5.12 -15.08
C GLY A 224 -20.45 -5.76 -14.54
N PHE A 225 -19.41 -4.97 -14.25
CA PHE A 225 -18.17 -5.46 -13.61
C PHE A 225 -18.45 -6.04 -12.21
N TRP A 226 -19.13 -5.27 -11.35
CA TRP A 226 -19.44 -5.70 -9.99
C TRP A 226 -20.42 -6.87 -9.94
N GLY A 227 -21.39 -6.90 -10.88
CA GLY A 227 -22.29 -8.05 -11.08
C GLY A 227 -21.54 -9.32 -11.44
N TYR A 228 -20.53 -9.21 -12.31
CA TYR A 228 -19.66 -10.35 -12.65
C TYR A 228 -18.94 -10.90 -11.42
N LEU A 229 -18.41 -10.04 -10.56
CA LEU A 229 -17.75 -10.48 -9.31
C LEU A 229 -18.72 -11.21 -8.38
N ARG A 230 -19.98 -10.76 -8.29
CA ARG A 230 -21.05 -11.44 -7.54
C ARG A 230 -21.31 -12.84 -8.10
N ASP A 231 -21.57 -12.91 -9.41
CA ASP A 231 -22.10 -14.11 -10.06
C ASP A 231 -21.05 -15.22 -10.17
N HIS A 232 -19.78 -14.86 -10.36
CA HIS A 232 -18.68 -15.81 -10.53
C HIS A 232 -17.82 -15.99 -9.27
N GLY A 233 -17.76 -15.00 -8.38
CA GLY A 233 -16.98 -15.05 -7.14
C GLY A 233 -17.76 -15.58 -5.95
N GLY A 234 -18.99 -15.13 -5.82
CA GLY A 234 -19.91 -15.55 -4.76
C GLY A 234 -19.39 -15.31 -3.34
N PRO A 235 -19.94 -16.05 -2.36
CA PRO A 235 -19.55 -15.89 -0.95
C PRO A 235 -18.07 -16.17 -0.66
N THR A 236 -17.43 -17.04 -1.43
CA THR A 236 -16.02 -17.41 -1.26
C THR A 236 -15.12 -16.23 -1.59
N PHE A 237 -15.40 -15.53 -2.67
CA PHE A 237 -14.68 -14.29 -3.03
C PHE A 237 -14.90 -13.21 -1.98
N VAL A 238 -16.15 -12.96 -1.58
CA VAL A 238 -16.47 -11.96 -0.54
C VAL A 238 -15.70 -12.23 0.76
N ALA A 239 -15.62 -13.50 1.19
CA ALA A 239 -14.89 -13.89 2.39
C ALA A 239 -13.35 -13.78 2.25
N ALA A 240 -12.85 -13.71 1.02
CA ALA A 240 -11.42 -13.60 0.73
C ALA A 240 -10.94 -12.15 0.66
N VAL A 241 -11.82 -11.19 0.39
CA VAL A 241 -11.48 -9.77 0.25
C VAL A 241 -11.31 -9.13 1.62
N ASP A 242 -10.09 -8.63 1.92
CA ASP A 242 -9.81 -7.86 3.13
C ASP A 242 -10.05 -6.35 2.93
N TRP A 243 -9.91 -5.83 1.72
CA TRP A 243 -10.12 -4.43 1.36
C TRP A 243 -10.38 -4.27 -0.14
N VAL A 244 -11.00 -3.16 -0.50
CA VAL A 244 -11.18 -2.74 -1.90
C VAL A 244 -10.39 -1.47 -2.15
N GLY A 245 -9.55 -1.47 -3.17
CA GLY A 245 -8.80 -0.32 -3.64
C GLY A 245 -9.65 0.59 -4.52
N LEU A 246 -9.43 1.88 -4.39
CA LEU A 246 -9.96 2.92 -5.25
C LEU A 246 -8.81 3.64 -5.96
N ASP A 247 -8.84 3.64 -7.28
CA ASP A 247 -7.98 4.48 -8.11
C ASP A 247 -8.84 5.58 -8.72
N ALA A 248 -8.58 6.83 -8.30
CA ALA A 248 -9.34 7.99 -8.73
C ALA A 248 -8.42 9.19 -8.94
N TYR A 249 -8.59 9.86 -10.08
CA TYR A 249 -7.74 10.96 -10.52
C TYR A 249 -8.58 12.19 -10.90
N PRO A 250 -9.27 12.83 -9.91
CA PRO A 250 -10.11 13.99 -10.16
C PRO A 250 -9.34 15.10 -10.87
N GLY A 251 -9.95 15.64 -11.94
CA GLY A 251 -9.35 16.70 -12.73
C GLY A 251 -8.18 16.28 -13.61
N THR A 252 -7.87 14.98 -13.67
CA THR A 252 -6.84 14.43 -14.57
C THR A 252 -7.43 13.44 -15.55
N VAL A 253 -8.08 12.40 -15.04
CA VAL A 253 -8.75 11.36 -15.84
C VAL A 253 -10.22 11.30 -15.43
N PHE A 254 -10.52 10.74 -14.28
CA PHE A 254 -11.87 10.62 -13.72
C PHE A 254 -11.86 10.84 -12.20
N PRO A 255 -12.91 11.48 -11.65
CA PRO A 255 -13.94 12.24 -12.38
C PRO A 255 -13.39 13.53 -13.00
N PRO A 256 -14.04 14.05 -14.05
CA PRO A 256 -13.72 15.37 -14.59
C PRO A 256 -13.97 16.44 -13.53
N VAL A 257 -13.19 17.51 -13.56
CA VAL A 257 -13.31 18.68 -12.68
C VAL A 257 -13.38 19.91 -13.54
N GLU A 258 -14.44 20.68 -13.40
CA GLU A 258 -14.71 21.86 -14.24
C GLU A 258 -13.99 23.12 -13.73
N ALA A 259 -13.72 23.19 -12.41
CA ALA A 259 -13.09 24.35 -11.80
C ALA A 259 -12.07 23.92 -10.72
N PRO A 260 -11.02 24.72 -10.47
CA PRO A 260 -10.08 24.48 -9.39
C PRO A 260 -10.79 24.31 -8.04
N GLY A 261 -10.42 23.29 -7.28
CA GLY A 261 -11.07 22.92 -6.00
C GLY A 261 -12.19 21.88 -6.12
N GLY A 262 -12.69 21.62 -7.32
CA GLY A 262 -13.68 20.57 -7.58
C GLY A 262 -13.13 19.15 -7.39
N GLU A 263 -11.81 19.00 -7.24
CA GLU A 263 -11.15 17.74 -6.87
C GLU A 263 -11.67 17.17 -5.54
N ARG A 264 -12.14 18.05 -4.62
CA ARG A 264 -12.79 17.63 -3.38
C ARG A 264 -14.05 16.81 -3.68
N ASP A 265 -14.95 17.38 -4.45
CA ASP A 265 -16.24 16.74 -4.78
C ASP A 265 -16.00 15.49 -5.63
N GLY A 266 -15.05 15.54 -6.56
CA GLY A 266 -14.63 14.37 -7.33
C GLY A 266 -14.16 13.20 -6.47
N MET A 267 -13.32 13.44 -5.45
CA MET A 267 -12.91 12.40 -4.52
C MET A 267 -14.05 11.86 -3.68
N VAL A 268 -14.91 12.74 -3.18
CA VAL A 268 -16.08 12.33 -2.38
C VAL A 268 -17.04 11.50 -3.21
N ALA A 269 -17.29 11.90 -4.46
CA ALA A 269 -18.10 11.15 -5.42
C ALA A 269 -17.54 9.74 -5.63
N ALA A 270 -16.26 9.62 -5.92
CA ALA A 270 -15.62 8.33 -6.19
C ALA A 270 -15.73 7.39 -4.98
N ILE A 271 -15.40 7.87 -3.78
CA ILE A 271 -15.48 7.08 -2.55
C ILE A 271 -16.93 6.70 -2.22
N SER A 272 -17.86 7.66 -2.35
CA SER A 272 -19.27 7.46 -2.07
C SER A 272 -19.91 6.43 -2.99
N GLN A 273 -19.66 6.53 -4.29
CA GLN A 273 -20.21 5.61 -5.28
C GLN A 273 -19.62 4.21 -5.11
N LEU A 274 -18.32 4.09 -4.89
CA LEU A 274 -17.72 2.79 -4.57
C LEU A 274 -18.42 2.15 -3.36
N ARG A 275 -18.56 2.89 -2.26
CA ARG A 275 -19.13 2.38 -1.01
C ARG A 275 -20.61 2.04 -1.11
N LYS A 276 -21.41 2.95 -1.70
CA LYS A 276 -22.87 2.87 -1.66
C LYS A 276 -23.48 2.16 -2.86
N CYS A 277 -22.84 2.29 -4.03
CA CYS A 277 -23.39 1.83 -5.29
C CYS A 277 -22.80 0.49 -5.72
N PHE A 278 -21.48 0.37 -5.72
CA PHE A 278 -20.81 -0.72 -6.43
C PHE A 278 -20.42 -1.90 -5.54
N MET A 279 -19.74 -1.67 -4.42
CA MET A 279 -19.39 -2.77 -3.49
C MET A 279 -20.59 -3.64 -3.07
N PRO A 280 -21.80 -3.06 -2.80
CA PRO A 280 -22.96 -3.85 -2.45
C PRO A 280 -23.43 -4.81 -3.55
N ILE A 281 -23.23 -4.48 -4.84
CA ILE A 281 -23.58 -5.36 -5.97
C ILE A 281 -22.83 -6.69 -5.85
N ALA A 282 -21.55 -6.65 -5.50
CA ALA A 282 -20.73 -7.86 -5.28
C ALA A 282 -20.92 -8.49 -3.90
N GLY A 283 -21.81 -7.98 -3.05
CA GLY A 283 -22.02 -8.47 -1.68
C GLY A 283 -20.94 -8.00 -0.68
N LEU A 284 -20.09 -7.03 -1.05
CA LEU A 284 -19.07 -6.48 -0.17
C LEU A 284 -19.68 -5.42 0.74
N GLY A 285 -19.83 -5.77 2.02
CA GLY A 285 -20.50 -4.92 3.02
C GLY A 285 -19.62 -3.79 3.57
N ALA A 286 -20.25 -2.97 4.44
CA ALA A 286 -19.60 -1.81 5.07
C ALA A 286 -18.37 -2.17 5.94
N GLY A 287 -18.24 -3.43 6.38
CA GLY A 287 -17.09 -3.91 7.15
C GLY A 287 -15.80 -4.10 6.34
N VAL A 288 -15.88 -4.13 5.00
CA VAL A 288 -14.70 -4.19 4.13
C VAL A 288 -14.20 -2.76 3.92
N PRO A 289 -12.99 -2.40 4.37
CA PRO A 289 -12.47 -1.04 4.22
C PRO A 289 -12.17 -0.70 2.76
N ILE A 290 -12.19 0.60 2.48
CA ILE A 290 -11.69 1.17 1.21
C ILE A 290 -10.25 1.66 1.45
N HIS A 291 -9.36 1.30 0.55
CA HIS A 291 -8.05 1.90 0.41
C HIS A 291 -8.05 2.80 -0.84
N VAL A 292 -7.63 4.05 -0.73
CA VAL A 292 -7.28 4.83 -1.92
C VAL A 292 -5.88 4.38 -2.34
N GLU A 293 -5.81 3.54 -3.39
CA GLU A 293 -4.57 2.89 -3.81
C GLU A 293 -3.81 3.71 -4.84
N GLU A 294 -4.54 4.46 -5.67
CA GLU A 294 -3.96 5.43 -6.57
C GLU A 294 -4.77 6.72 -6.57
N ASN A 295 -4.08 7.80 -6.28
CA ASN A 295 -4.57 9.15 -6.44
C ASN A 295 -3.40 10.06 -6.79
N GLY A 296 -3.55 10.88 -7.82
CA GLY A 296 -2.47 11.70 -8.32
C GLY A 296 -2.98 12.88 -9.17
N TRP A 297 -2.11 13.86 -9.36
CA TRP A 297 -2.38 15.02 -10.19
C TRP A 297 -1.06 15.42 -10.88
N PRO A 298 -0.90 15.16 -12.19
CA PRO A 298 0.37 15.39 -12.87
C PRO A 298 0.59 16.87 -13.16
N THR A 299 1.84 17.29 -13.13
CA THR A 299 2.27 18.58 -13.67
C THR A 299 2.52 18.50 -15.18
N GLY A 300 3.09 19.51 -15.78
CA GLY A 300 3.46 19.51 -17.21
C GLY A 300 3.34 20.88 -17.85
N PRO A 301 3.49 21.00 -19.18
CA PRO A 301 3.55 22.30 -19.86
C PRO A 301 2.34 23.23 -19.62
N SER A 302 1.16 22.66 -19.34
CA SER A 302 -0.08 23.41 -19.07
C SER A 302 -0.59 23.25 -17.64
N ARG A 303 0.18 22.62 -16.75
CA ARG A 303 -0.23 22.29 -15.37
C ARG A 303 0.88 22.65 -14.40
N ALA A 304 0.66 23.73 -13.65
CA ALA A 304 1.65 24.27 -12.72
C ALA A 304 1.89 23.34 -11.51
N GLU A 305 3.09 23.35 -10.98
CA GLU A 305 3.45 22.59 -9.77
C GLU A 305 2.70 23.05 -8.53
N ASP A 306 2.40 24.34 -8.39
CA ASP A 306 1.56 24.86 -7.32
C ASP A 306 0.13 24.34 -7.37
N SER A 307 -0.42 24.13 -8.59
CA SER A 307 -1.72 23.53 -8.78
C SER A 307 -1.72 22.06 -8.35
N GLN A 308 -0.62 21.33 -8.59
CA GLN A 308 -0.46 19.97 -8.05
C GLN A 308 -0.51 19.97 -6.53
N ALA A 309 0.18 20.90 -5.87
CA ALA A 309 0.20 21.00 -4.42
C ALA A 309 -1.19 21.31 -3.83
N GLN A 310 -1.96 22.19 -4.50
CA GLN A 310 -3.33 22.54 -4.10
C GLN A 310 -4.29 21.37 -4.30
N ALA A 311 -4.25 20.70 -5.47
CA ALA A 311 -5.09 19.55 -5.77
C ALA A 311 -4.81 18.39 -4.80
N LEU A 312 -3.52 18.12 -4.51
CA LEU A 312 -3.09 17.13 -3.54
C LEU A 312 -3.68 17.42 -2.15
N GLU A 313 -3.53 18.64 -1.64
CA GLU A 313 -4.08 19.01 -0.33
C GLU A 313 -5.60 18.85 -0.30
N THR A 314 -6.27 19.32 -1.34
CA THR A 314 -7.72 19.24 -1.49
C THR A 314 -8.22 17.80 -1.45
N MET A 315 -7.61 16.91 -2.24
CA MET A 315 -8.00 15.50 -2.33
C MET A 315 -7.69 14.73 -1.04
N VAL A 316 -6.50 14.91 -0.47
CA VAL A 316 -6.13 14.24 0.79
C VAL A 316 -7.06 14.64 1.93
N ARG A 317 -7.38 15.94 2.05
CA ARG A 317 -8.32 16.41 3.07
C ARG A 317 -9.74 15.89 2.83
N ALA A 318 -10.20 15.80 1.58
CA ALA A 318 -11.48 15.19 1.26
C ALA A 318 -11.56 13.74 1.76
N VAL A 319 -10.54 12.93 1.43
CA VAL A 319 -10.46 11.54 1.90
C VAL A 319 -10.44 11.48 3.43
N HIS A 320 -9.64 12.32 4.08
CA HIS A 320 -9.52 12.35 5.53
C HIS A 320 -10.84 12.74 6.20
N ASP A 321 -11.55 13.75 5.70
CA ASP A 321 -12.79 14.27 6.28
C ASP A 321 -13.90 13.21 6.21
N PHE A 322 -13.99 12.48 5.10
CA PHE A 322 -15.05 11.49 4.88
C PHE A 322 -14.66 10.03 5.20
N ARG A 323 -13.45 9.80 5.73
CA ARG A 323 -12.94 8.45 6.01
C ARG A 323 -13.84 7.61 6.90
N GLY A 324 -14.43 8.21 7.94
CA GLY A 324 -15.35 7.53 8.84
C GLY A 324 -16.71 7.26 8.19
N THR A 325 -17.21 8.19 7.38
CA THR A 325 -18.47 8.07 6.66
C THR A 325 -18.46 6.90 5.68
N TYR A 326 -17.32 6.69 4.99
CA TYR A 326 -17.22 5.69 3.93
C TYR A 326 -16.30 4.52 4.27
N GLY A 327 -15.71 4.48 5.46
CA GLY A 327 -14.83 3.39 5.89
C GLY A 327 -13.50 3.35 5.13
N VAL A 328 -12.91 4.53 4.88
CA VAL A 328 -11.57 4.62 4.25
C VAL A 328 -10.51 4.52 5.34
N THR A 329 -9.52 3.66 5.15
CA THR A 329 -8.46 3.41 6.14
C THR A 329 -7.07 3.74 5.62
N ASP A 330 -6.90 3.79 4.31
CA ASP A 330 -5.61 3.91 3.66
C ASP A 330 -5.64 4.92 2.51
N TYR A 331 -4.48 5.57 2.28
CA TYR A 331 -4.29 6.51 1.18
C TYR A 331 -2.89 6.41 0.60
N ARG A 332 -2.77 6.27 -0.72
CA ARG A 332 -1.52 6.24 -1.49
C ARG A 332 -1.51 7.35 -2.51
N TRP A 333 -0.43 8.15 -2.52
CA TRP A 333 -0.16 9.10 -3.59
C TRP A 333 0.60 8.42 -4.74
N PHE A 334 0.20 8.66 -5.94
CA PHE A 334 0.90 8.28 -7.16
C PHE A 334 1.49 9.53 -7.81
N ASP A 335 2.84 9.74 -7.81
CA ASP A 335 3.88 8.92 -7.24
C ASP A 335 4.98 9.80 -6.57
N LEU A 336 6.14 9.24 -6.21
CA LEU A 336 7.20 9.98 -5.52
C LEU A 336 8.01 10.88 -6.46
N ARG A 337 8.31 10.42 -7.67
CA ARG A 337 9.25 11.05 -8.59
C ARG A 337 8.75 11.00 -10.02
N ASP A 338 8.88 12.10 -10.75
CA ASP A 338 8.62 12.12 -12.19
C ASP A 338 9.44 11.05 -12.91
N HIS A 339 8.83 10.43 -13.89
CA HIS A 339 9.53 9.44 -14.71
C HIS A 339 10.50 10.11 -15.68
N ASN A 340 10.11 11.26 -16.24
CA ASN A 340 10.93 12.09 -17.09
C ASN A 340 10.32 13.49 -17.13
N THR A 341 10.92 14.44 -16.42
CA THR A 341 10.42 15.83 -16.28
C THR A 341 10.45 16.60 -17.61
N SER A 342 11.27 16.18 -18.56
CA SER A 342 11.33 16.81 -19.89
C SER A 342 10.31 16.24 -20.89
N SER A 343 9.57 15.20 -20.52
CA SER A 343 8.56 14.57 -21.36
C SER A 343 7.36 15.49 -21.60
N THR A 344 6.75 15.39 -22.78
CA THR A 344 5.45 16.01 -23.06
C THR A 344 4.26 15.13 -22.67
N ASN A 345 4.53 13.88 -22.27
CA ASN A 345 3.51 12.95 -21.77
C ASN A 345 3.20 13.27 -20.30
N PHE A 346 1.99 13.71 -20.01
CA PHE A 346 1.58 14.08 -18.66
C PHE A 346 1.73 12.93 -17.65
N GLN A 347 1.65 11.69 -18.09
CA GLN A 347 1.81 10.52 -17.22
C GLN A 347 3.21 10.40 -16.61
N HIS A 348 4.20 11.10 -17.14
CA HIS A 348 5.54 11.15 -16.59
C HIS A 348 5.71 12.17 -15.47
N HIS A 349 4.66 12.91 -15.10
CA HIS A 349 4.74 14.10 -14.23
C HIS A 349 3.94 14.00 -12.93
N TYR A 350 3.55 12.80 -12.49
CA TYR A 350 2.82 12.61 -11.24
C TYR A 350 3.66 12.81 -9.97
N GLY A 351 4.99 12.79 -10.11
CA GLY A 351 5.93 12.85 -9.00
C GLY A 351 5.77 14.07 -8.10
N LEU A 352 6.01 13.88 -6.80
CA LEU A 352 6.23 14.95 -5.84
C LEU A 352 7.63 15.58 -6.01
N LEU A 353 8.53 14.85 -6.66
CA LEU A 353 9.87 15.25 -7.04
C LEU A 353 9.99 15.23 -8.57
N ARG A 354 10.86 16.07 -9.12
CA ARG A 354 11.29 15.93 -10.50
C ARG A 354 12.19 14.69 -10.66
N ASP A 355 12.50 14.30 -11.89
CA ASP A 355 13.36 13.14 -12.19
C ASP A 355 14.79 13.26 -11.63
N ASP A 356 15.26 14.49 -11.40
CA ASP A 356 16.52 14.79 -10.74
C ASP A 356 16.42 14.82 -9.20
N TYR A 357 15.30 14.39 -8.61
CA TYR A 357 14.97 14.41 -7.19
C TYR A 357 14.86 15.81 -6.55
N SER A 358 14.84 16.88 -7.32
CA SER A 358 14.51 18.20 -6.80
C SER A 358 13.02 18.27 -6.43
N PRO A 359 12.66 18.86 -5.27
CA PRO A 359 11.28 18.84 -4.81
C PRO A 359 10.40 19.84 -5.59
N LYS A 360 9.18 19.40 -5.89
CA LYS A 360 8.07 20.28 -6.25
C LYS A 360 7.37 20.78 -4.97
N PRO A 361 6.57 21.86 -4.99
CA PRO A 361 5.79 22.33 -3.83
C PRO A 361 4.92 21.24 -3.19
N ALA A 362 4.40 20.30 -3.99
CA ALA A 362 3.60 19.18 -3.54
C ALA A 362 4.34 18.24 -2.56
N PHE A 363 5.66 18.15 -2.63
CA PHE A 363 6.46 17.34 -1.70
C PHE A 363 6.34 17.84 -0.24
N GLU A 364 6.50 19.10 -0.02
CA GLU A 364 6.37 19.68 1.32
C GLU A 364 4.90 19.71 1.79
N THR A 365 3.96 19.90 0.86
CA THR A 365 2.53 19.78 1.15
C THR A 365 2.19 18.38 1.64
N TYR A 366 2.63 17.32 0.94
CA TYR A 366 2.37 15.94 1.36
C TYR A 366 3.05 15.60 2.68
N ARG A 367 4.30 16.05 2.88
CA ARG A 367 5.02 15.88 4.16
C ARG A 367 4.24 16.49 5.33
N ARG A 368 3.72 17.70 5.17
CA ARG A 368 2.90 18.39 6.19
C ARG A 368 1.59 17.62 6.46
N LEU A 369 0.91 17.13 5.42
CA LEU A 369 -0.30 16.34 5.56
C LEU A 369 -0.06 15.01 6.29
N LEU A 370 1.07 14.36 6.03
CA LEU A 370 1.49 13.18 6.78
C LEU A 370 1.70 13.49 8.27
N ASP A 371 2.34 14.60 8.59
CA ASP A 371 2.54 15.03 9.99
C ASP A 371 1.21 15.29 10.70
N ASP A 372 0.24 15.90 10.02
CA ASP A 372 -1.03 16.31 10.60
C ASP A 372 -2.04 15.17 10.71
N LEU A 373 -2.16 14.36 9.66
CA LEU A 373 -3.30 13.48 9.45
C LEU A 373 -2.99 12.00 9.62
N ALA A 374 -1.71 11.60 9.48
CA ALA A 374 -1.34 10.19 9.51
C ALA A 374 -1.53 9.54 10.88
N LEU A 375 -1.70 8.25 10.83
CA LEU A 375 -1.77 7.39 12.00
C LEU A 375 -0.48 7.48 12.83
N ARG A 376 -0.55 8.03 14.02
CA ARG A 376 0.60 8.23 14.92
C ARG A 376 0.77 7.14 15.97
N GLN A 377 0.39 5.92 15.69
CA GLN A 377 0.63 4.83 16.64
C GLN A 377 1.91 4.08 16.26
N PRO A 378 2.87 3.92 17.20
CA PRO A 378 4.14 3.24 16.92
C PRO A 378 3.98 1.81 16.41
N ASP A 379 2.83 1.20 16.64
CA ASP A 379 2.53 -0.20 16.36
C ASP A 379 1.37 -0.41 15.36
N ALA A 380 0.78 0.65 14.84
CA ALA A 380 -0.38 0.52 13.96
C ALA A 380 0.01 -0.09 12.60
N GLY A 381 -0.58 -1.21 12.29
CA GLY A 381 -0.31 -1.98 11.07
C GLY A 381 0.84 -2.99 11.17
N LEU A 382 1.65 -2.88 12.23
CA LEU A 382 2.73 -3.83 12.47
C LEU A 382 2.34 -4.75 13.61
N GLY A 383 1.55 -5.65 13.66
CA GLY A 383 1.22 -6.55 14.79
C GLY A 383 2.23 -6.52 15.99
N PRO A 384 1.98 -7.11 17.09
CA PRO A 384 2.89 -7.06 18.24
C PRO A 384 4.28 -7.54 17.82
N VAL A 385 5.33 -6.84 18.29
CA VAL A 385 6.72 -7.25 18.02
C VAL A 385 6.92 -8.69 18.52
N ARG A 386 7.20 -9.61 17.60
CA ARG A 386 7.35 -11.03 17.86
C ARG A 386 8.80 -11.36 18.18
N LEU A 387 9.24 -10.93 19.37
CA LEU A 387 10.52 -11.25 19.96
C LEU A 387 10.31 -11.99 21.28
N ALA A 388 11.20 -12.91 21.57
CA ALA A 388 11.26 -13.63 22.82
C ALA A 388 12.68 -13.61 23.39
N LEU A 389 12.79 -13.59 24.71
CA LEU A 389 14.06 -13.68 25.42
C LEU A 389 14.19 -15.09 26.03
N ARG A 390 15.15 -15.87 25.54
CA ARG A 390 15.49 -17.20 26.07
C ARG A 390 16.71 -17.10 26.97
N LEU A 391 16.64 -17.72 28.15
CA LEU A 391 17.73 -17.81 29.09
C LEU A 391 18.17 -19.27 29.21
N ARG A 392 19.48 -19.54 29.07
CA ARG A 392 20.09 -20.83 29.33
C ARG A 392 21.10 -20.64 30.47
N TYR A 393 20.88 -21.35 31.55
CA TYR A 393 21.79 -21.39 32.71
C TYR A 393 22.87 -22.43 32.48
N GLY A 394 24.12 -22.05 32.66
CA GLY A 394 25.25 -23.01 32.62
C GLY A 394 25.17 -24.02 33.76
N ARG A 395 25.89 -25.16 33.63
CA ARG A 395 26.03 -26.16 34.68
C ARG A 395 26.93 -25.63 35.78
N GLY A 396 26.58 -25.94 37.02
CA GLY A 396 27.35 -25.56 38.21
C GLY A 396 26.81 -24.35 38.96
N TRP A 397 27.24 -24.25 40.21
CA TRP A 397 26.84 -23.18 41.12
C TRP A 397 27.30 -21.82 40.58
N CYS A 398 26.37 -20.89 40.43
CA CYS A 398 26.65 -19.55 39.93
C CYS A 398 27.21 -19.46 38.48
N ALA A 399 27.01 -20.48 37.69
CA ALA A 399 27.42 -20.44 36.27
C ALA A 399 26.77 -19.26 35.52
N PRO A 400 27.44 -18.70 34.53
CA PRO A 400 26.88 -17.61 33.71
C PRO A 400 25.58 -18.02 33.03
N VAL A 401 24.72 -17.02 32.77
CA VAL A 401 23.47 -17.19 32.00
C VAL A 401 23.66 -16.64 30.61
N ARG A 402 23.47 -17.49 29.62
CA ARG A 402 23.40 -17.06 28.21
C ARG A 402 21.98 -16.60 27.87
N ALA A 403 21.84 -15.37 27.50
CA ALA A 403 20.59 -14.79 27.04
C ALA A 403 20.60 -14.64 25.51
N THR A 404 19.52 -15.04 24.84
CA THR A 404 19.39 -14.97 23.40
C THR A 404 18.03 -14.35 23.04
N VAL A 405 18.01 -13.37 22.16
CA VAL A 405 16.78 -12.83 21.57
C VAL A 405 16.43 -13.67 20.34
N THR A 406 15.20 -14.18 20.32
CA THR A 406 14.64 -15.01 19.25
C THR A 406 13.29 -14.44 18.80
N GLY A 407 12.72 -14.96 17.74
CA GLY A 407 11.39 -14.55 17.21
C GLY A 407 11.46 -14.09 15.77
N ALA A 408 10.29 -13.96 15.15
CA ALA A 408 10.18 -13.61 13.73
C ALA A 408 10.81 -12.25 13.40
N ASP A 409 10.70 -11.27 14.31
CA ASP A 409 11.24 -9.92 14.09
C ASP A 409 12.72 -9.77 14.48
N ARG A 410 13.41 -10.87 14.78
CA ARG A 410 14.84 -10.87 15.11
C ARG A 410 15.73 -10.23 14.03
N PRO A 411 15.53 -10.45 12.73
CA PRO A 411 16.33 -9.81 11.68
C PRO A 411 16.23 -8.29 11.67
N LEU A 412 15.13 -7.76 12.16
CA LEU A 412 14.85 -6.32 12.20
C LEU A 412 15.53 -5.61 13.39
N VAL A 413 16.09 -6.36 14.36
CA VAL A 413 16.69 -5.77 15.55
C VAL A 413 18.01 -5.06 15.19
N ARG A 414 18.07 -3.77 15.44
CA ARG A 414 19.25 -2.90 15.22
C ARG A 414 20.05 -2.69 16.50
N ARG A 415 19.40 -2.75 17.65
CA ARG A 415 20.04 -2.50 18.94
C ARG A 415 19.34 -3.23 20.08
N LEU A 416 20.12 -3.77 21.00
CA LEU A 416 19.65 -4.24 22.30
C LEU A 416 20.33 -3.40 23.40
N ASP A 417 19.53 -2.81 24.27
CA ASP A 417 19.98 -2.23 25.54
C ASP A 417 19.60 -3.22 26.67
N VAL A 418 20.60 -3.71 27.39
CA VAL A 418 20.45 -4.77 28.38
C VAL A 418 20.65 -4.18 29.78
N SER A 419 19.71 -4.44 30.68
CA SER A 419 19.83 -4.03 32.10
C SER A 419 19.33 -5.08 33.08
N VAL A 420 19.87 -5.06 34.29
CA VAL A 420 19.40 -5.84 35.44
C VAL A 420 19.08 -4.88 36.56
N GLY A 421 17.84 -4.85 37.01
CA GLY A 421 17.36 -3.79 37.87
C GLY A 421 17.53 -2.43 37.17
N MET A 422 18.20 -1.50 37.89
CA MET A 422 18.52 -0.16 37.33
C MET A 422 19.90 -0.12 36.64
N ARG A 423 20.69 -1.16 36.76
CA ARG A 423 22.06 -1.21 36.22
C ARG A 423 22.05 -1.66 34.77
N ARG A 424 22.58 -0.79 33.88
CA ARG A 424 22.83 -1.14 32.47
C ARG A 424 24.04 -2.05 32.38
N LEU A 425 23.88 -3.20 31.64
CA LEU A 425 24.94 -4.20 31.48
C LEU A 425 25.63 -4.09 30.11
N ALA A 426 24.86 -3.89 29.05
CA ALA A 426 25.40 -3.91 27.70
C ALA A 426 24.52 -3.15 26.72
N ARG A 427 25.14 -2.71 25.61
CA ARG A 427 24.48 -2.26 24.39
C ARG A 427 25.04 -3.05 23.22
N ILE A 428 24.19 -3.77 22.52
CA ILE A 428 24.56 -4.66 21.41
C ILE A 428 23.96 -4.09 20.14
N ARG A 429 24.76 -3.87 19.11
CA ARG A 429 24.35 -3.23 17.84
C ARG A 429 24.47 -4.16 16.63
N ARG A 430 25.00 -5.37 16.79
CA ARG A 430 25.23 -6.34 15.71
C ARG A 430 24.89 -7.75 16.15
N SER A 431 24.61 -8.63 15.18
CA SER A 431 24.50 -10.07 15.42
C SER A 431 25.85 -10.67 15.90
N PRO A 432 25.83 -11.70 16.77
CA PRO A 432 24.66 -12.41 17.26
C PRO A 432 23.92 -11.64 18.36
N LEU A 433 22.58 -11.68 18.35
CA LEU A 433 21.76 -11.07 19.39
C LEU A 433 21.69 -11.97 20.64
N ALA A 434 22.88 -12.28 21.16
CA ALA A 434 23.09 -13.10 22.33
C ALA A 434 24.17 -12.48 23.22
N PHE A 435 24.04 -12.65 24.54
CA PHE A 435 24.96 -12.10 25.51
C PHE A 435 25.02 -12.98 26.78
N THR A 436 26.08 -12.83 27.50
CA THR A 436 26.32 -13.60 28.74
C THR A 436 26.20 -12.70 29.96
N ILE A 437 25.46 -13.14 30.96
CA ILE A 437 25.26 -12.44 32.21
C ILE A 437 26.04 -13.19 33.29
N ARG A 438 27.01 -12.51 33.89
CA ARG A 438 27.72 -13.02 35.07
C ARG A 438 26.85 -12.75 36.29
N ARG A 439 26.54 -13.79 37.08
CA ARG A 439 25.68 -13.71 38.27
C ARG A 439 26.42 -13.42 39.55
N ARG A 440 27.77 -13.50 39.56
CA ARG A 440 28.57 -13.14 40.72
C ARG A 440 28.29 -11.71 41.17
N GLY A 441 28.05 -11.51 42.48
CA GLY A 441 27.69 -10.22 43.05
C GLY A 441 26.17 -9.90 43.04
N LEU A 442 25.33 -10.80 42.55
CA LEU A 442 23.87 -10.68 42.72
C LEU A 442 23.50 -11.33 44.07
N SER A 443 22.91 -10.55 44.97
CA SER A 443 22.46 -11.04 46.28
C SER A 443 21.35 -12.09 46.14
N PRO A 444 21.44 -13.25 46.82
CA PRO A 444 20.39 -14.28 46.79
C PRO A 444 19.07 -13.80 47.41
N ARG A 445 19.14 -12.78 48.26
CA ARG A 445 17.95 -12.19 48.92
C ARG A 445 17.13 -11.28 48.02
N HIS A 446 17.63 -10.90 46.82
CA HIS A 446 16.93 -10.00 45.91
C HIS A 446 16.42 -10.73 44.66
N ARG A 447 15.24 -10.34 44.21
CA ARG A 447 14.66 -10.79 42.93
C ARG A 447 15.11 -9.84 41.81
N TYR A 448 15.92 -10.32 40.90
CA TYR A 448 16.40 -9.56 39.77
C TYR A 448 15.52 -9.77 38.55
N ARG A 449 15.28 -8.70 37.82
CA ARG A 449 14.59 -8.72 36.53
C ARG A 449 15.56 -8.27 35.42
N LEU A 450 15.87 -9.18 34.52
CA LEU A 450 16.58 -8.87 33.28
C LEU A 450 15.61 -8.17 32.35
N ARG A 451 15.98 -6.99 31.89
CA ARG A 451 15.25 -6.23 30.86
C ARG A 451 16.13 -6.05 29.64
N VAL A 452 15.58 -6.35 28.48
CA VAL A 452 16.23 -6.18 27.18
C VAL A 452 15.32 -5.32 26.33
N ARG A 453 15.70 -4.06 26.13
CA ARG A 453 15.01 -3.18 25.20
C ARG A 453 15.59 -3.41 23.81
N ALA A 454 14.81 -4.00 22.93
CA ALA A 454 15.14 -4.18 21.53
C ALA A 454 14.61 -2.98 20.73
N THR A 455 15.49 -2.31 19.97
CA THR A 455 15.12 -1.29 18.99
C THR A 455 15.27 -1.91 17.61
N LEU A 456 14.20 -1.88 16.82
CA LEU A 456 14.12 -2.46 15.49
C LEU A 456 14.42 -1.39 14.42
N ALA A 457 14.65 -1.84 13.18
CA ALA A 457 14.61 -0.97 12.02
C ALA A 457 13.25 -0.24 11.99
N GLY A 458 13.25 1.04 11.62
CA GLY A 458 12.06 1.88 11.71
C GLY A 458 11.74 2.47 13.09
N GLY A 459 12.68 2.36 14.05
CA GLY A 459 12.57 3.04 15.36
C GLY A 459 11.67 2.37 16.38
N ARG A 460 10.90 1.33 16.02
CA ARG A 460 10.10 0.55 16.98
C ARG A 460 10.97 -0.01 18.10
N ALA A 461 10.44 -0.06 19.30
CA ALA A 461 11.12 -0.67 20.42
C ALA A 461 10.17 -1.52 21.26
N THR A 462 10.65 -2.66 21.73
CA THR A 462 9.95 -3.49 22.71
C THR A 462 10.86 -3.83 23.86
N THR A 463 10.28 -4.10 25.04
CA THR A 463 11.04 -4.50 26.20
C THR A 463 10.69 -5.93 26.60
N LEU A 464 11.65 -6.82 26.44
CA LEU A 464 11.56 -8.20 26.90
C LEU A 464 12.07 -8.28 28.34
N ALA A 465 11.33 -8.94 29.21
CA ALA A 465 11.73 -9.10 30.60
C ALA A 465 11.66 -10.56 31.03
N ARG A 466 12.65 -10.99 31.82
CA ARG A 466 12.70 -12.32 32.46
C ARG A 466 13.23 -12.20 33.88
N ARG A 467 12.73 -13.02 34.76
CA ARG A 467 13.31 -13.17 36.08
C ARG A 467 14.70 -13.84 35.97
N LEU A 468 15.70 -13.25 36.61
CA LEU A 468 17.05 -13.79 36.69
C LEU A 468 17.24 -14.40 38.07
N ARG A 469 17.60 -15.67 38.11
CA ARG A 469 17.93 -16.34 39.37
C ARG A 469 19.33 -15.91 39.83
N ALA A 470 19.42 -15.38 41.03
CA ALA A 470 20.73 -15.18 41.69
C ALA A 470 21.41 -16.51 42.00
N CYS A 471 22.66 -16.46 42.38
CA CYS A 471 23.33 -17.64 42.89
C CYS A 471 22.72 -17.99 44.27
N ALA A 472 22.18 -19.18 44.42
CA ALA A 472 21.88 -19.69 45.77
C ALA A 472 23.22 -20.05 46.46
N ARG A 473 23.36 -19.71 47.71
CA ARG A 473 24.44 -20.28 48.56
C ARG A 473 24.04 -21.68 48.95
#